data_731d76628989b5cf63408f4490bddab0
#
_entry.id   731d76628989b5cf63408f4490bddab0
#
_cell.length_a   1.000
_cell.length_b   1.000
_cell.length_c   1.000
_cell.angle_alpha   90.00
_cell.angle_beta   90.00
_cell.angle_gamma   90.00
#
_symmetry.space_group_name_H-M   'P 1'
#
loop_
_entity.id
_entity.type
_entity.pdbx_description
1 polymer ?
#
loop_
_entity_poly.entity_id
_entity_poly.type
_entity_poly.pdbx_seq_one_letter_code
_entity_poly.pdbx_strand_id
1 'polypeptide(L)'
;MGAEQESRIRNTGIPEDELKALGKAMTTIPEGFTPHKQVKKLYANRAKAIASGEGIDWGTGEALAYASLLNEGVHVRLSGQDVERGTFTHRHAVLHDQKTGERWCSLDHLHEDQPQSLFKVSNSALSEYGVLGFELGYSMENPNSLVLWEAQFGDFANGAQIIFDQFLSSGEAKWLRQS
;
A
#
# COMPACT_ATOMS: atom_id res chain seq x y z
N MET A 1 25.91 -28.58 -4.14
CA MET A 1 26.38 -27.33 -3.49
C MET A 1 25.66 -26.20 -4.17
N GLY A 2 24.75 -25.51 -3.48
CA GLY A 2 24.11 -24.32 -3.99
C GLY A 2 25.15 -23.20 -4.12
N ALA A 3 25.05 -22.39 -5.17
CA ALA A 3 25.86 -21.20 -5.31
C ALA A 3 25.68 -20.30 -4.08
N GLU A 4 26.75 -19.71 -3.56
CA GLU A 4 26.67 -18.69 -2.53
C GLU A 4 25.74 -17.59 -3.03
N GLN A 5 24.69 -17.34 -2.25
CA GLN A 5 23.73 -16.27 -2.54
C GLN A 5 24.40 -14.95 -2.14
N GLU A 6 25.06 -14.30 -3.06
CA GLU A 6 25.57 -12.94 -2.82
C GLU A 6 24.40 -11.99 -2.68
N SER A 7 24.25 -11.46 -1.46
CA SER A 7 23.33 -10.36 -1.20
C SER A 7 23.74 -9.14 -2.02
N ARG A 8 23.01 -8.83 -3.07
CA ARG A 8 23.26 -7.63 -3.87
C ARG A 8 22.64 -6.44 -3.15
N ILE A 9 23.45 -5.67 -2.46
CA ILE A 9 23.03 -4.37 -1.91
C ILE A 9 22.73 -3.45 -3.09
N ARG A 10 21.48 -3.04 -3.23
CA ARG A 10 21.05 -2.06 -4.23
C ARG A 10 20.67 -0.77 -3.53
N ASN A 11 20.90 0.35 -4.18
CA ASN A 11 20.33 1.62 -3.73
C ASN A 11 18.81 1.60 -3.98
N THR A 12 18.04 1.69 -2.92
CA THR A 12 16.56 1.76 -2.95
C THR A 12 16.06 3.15 -2.56
N GLY A 13 16.97 4.11 -2.40
CA GLY A 13 16.62 5.49 -2.05
C GLY A 13 16.02 6.22 -3.26
N ILE A 14 15.06 7.07 -2.99
CA ILE A 14 14.44 7.98 -3.95
C ILE A 14 15.01 9.40 -3.71
N PRO A 15 15.27 10.20 -4.75
CA PRO A 15 15.71 11.58 -4.60
C PRO A 15 14.76 12.41 -3.73
N GLU A 16 15.30 13.28 -2.90
CA GLU A 16 14.53 14.06 -1.93
C GLU A 16 13.50 14.99 -2.60
N ASP A 17 13.86 15.59 -3.71
CA ASP A 17 12.97 16.45 -4.50
C ASP A 17 11.80 15.68 -5.09
N GLU A 18 12.02 14.46 -5.56
CA GLU A 18 10.98 13.56 -6.03
C GLU A 18 10.05 13.14 -4.88
N LEU A 19 10.60 12.73 -3.73
CA LEU A 19 9.80 12.41 -2.54
C LEU A 19 8.95 13.59 -2.07
N LYS A 20 9.47 14.80 -2.13
CA LYS A 20 8.71 16.01 -1.78
C LYS A 20 7.59 16.29 -2.79
N ALA A 21 7.85 16.09 -4.08
CA ALA A 21 6.82 16.25 -5.12
C ALA A 21 5.69 15.25 -4.96
N LEU A 22 6.01 13.96 -4.80
CA LEU A 22 5.04 12.89 -4.53
C LEU A 22 4.28 13.13 -3.22
N GLY A 23 5.01 13.52 -2.18
CA GLY A 23 4.42 13.85 -0.89
C GLY A 23 3.43 15.00 -0.93
N LYS A 24 3.71 16.03 -1.72
CA LYS A 24 2.77 17.13 -1.98
C LYS A 24 1.52 16.61 -2.70
N ALA A 25 1.68 15.82 -3.75
CA ALA A 25 0.56 15.27 -4.51
C ALA A 25 -0.34 14.40 -3.62
N MET A 26 0.24 13.42 -2.92
CA MET A 26 -0.53 12.48 -2.08
C MET A 26 -1.17 13.12 -0.85
N THR A 27 -0.77 14.33 -0.46
CA THR A 27 -1.38 15.06 0.66
C THR A 27 -2.33 16.18 0.20
N THR A 28 -2.52 16.34 -1.10
CA THR A 28 -3.45 17.30 -1.67
C THR A 28 -4.88 16.76 -1.60
N ILE A 29 -5.78 17.56 -1.07
CA ILE A 29 -7.22 17.27 -1.02
C ILE A 29 -7.89 18.13 -2.09
N PRO A 30 -8.79 17.56 -2.93
CA PRO A 30 -9.43 18.34 -3.98
C PRO A 30 -10.24 19.52 -3.46
N GLU A 31 -10.34 20.55 -4.27
CA GLU A 31 -11.20 21.68 -3.97
C GLU A 31 -12.68 21.25 -3.88
N GLY A 32 -13.39 21.73 -2.89
CA GLY A 32 -14.78 21.36 -2.65
C GLY A 32 -14.97 20.07 -1.84
N PHE A 33 -13.95 19.22 -1.71
CA PHE A 33 -14.02 18.00 -0.90
C PHE A 33 -13.91 18.32 0.61
N THR A 34 -14.81 17.76 1.39
CA THR A 34 -14.90 18.03 2.83
C THR A 34 -14.59 16.76 3.65
N PRO A 35 -13.31 16.42 3.89
CA PRO A 35 -12.96 15.26 4.72
C PRO A 35 -13.25 15.54 6.19
N HIS A 36 -13.31 14.48 7.00
CA HIS A 36 -13.41 14.63 8.44
C HIS A 36 -12.25 15.50 8.98
N LYS A 37 -12.53 16.40 9.92
CA LYS A 37 -11.56 17.38 10.41
C LYS A 37 -10.25 16.81 10.96
N GLN A 38 -10.31 15.61 11.59
CA GLN A 38 -9.11 14.93 12.09
C GLN A 38 -8.24 14.40 10.94
N VAL A 39 -8.87 13.90 9.89
CA VAL A 39 -8.17 13.41 8.69
C VAL A 39 -7.55 14.59 7.93
N LYS A 40 -8.26 15.71 7.82
CA LYS A 40 -7.69 16.95 7.26
C LYS A 40 -6.45 17.41 8.02
N LYS A 41 -6.49 17.35 9.36
CA LYS A 41 -5.32 17.65 10.21
C LYS A 41 -4.17 16.65 9.99
N LEU A 42 -4.47 15.37 9.86
CA LEU A 42 -3.48 14.34 9.57
C LEU A 42 -2.75 14.62 8.26
N TYR A 43 -3.49 14.89 7.18
CA TYR A 43 -2.92 15.22 5.87
C TYR A 43 -2.05 16.50 5.91
N ALA A 44 -2.49 17.54 6.63
CA ALA A 44 -1.70 18.73 6.83
C ALA A 44 -0.39 18.48 7.61
N ASN A 45 -0.43 17.59 8.60
CA ASN A 45 0.76 17.20 9.35
C ASN A 45 1.73 16.39 8.48
N ARG A 46 1.23 15.45 7.67
CA ARG A 46 2.01 14.69 6.68
C ARG A 46 2.72 15.63 5.70
N ALA A 47 1.98 16.56 5.13
CA ALA A 47 2.57 17.56 4.21
C ALA A 47 3.71 18.33 4.86
N LYS A 48 3.58 18.73 6.13
CA LYS A 48 4.64 19.41 6.88
C LYS A 48 5.85 18.52 7.13
N ALA A 49 5.63 17.29 7.58
CA ALA A 49 6.71 16.32 7.86
C ALA A 49 7.51 16.01 6.59
N ILE A 50 6.84 15.80 5.46
CA ILE A 50 7.50 15.55 4.17
C ILE A 50 8.29 16.79 3.70
N ALA A 51 7.72 17.98 3.84
CA ALA A 51 8.40 19.21 3.44
C ALA A 51 9.68 19.47 4.26
N SER A 52 9.67 19.15 5.57
CA SER A 52 10.82 19.33 6.46
C SER A 52 11.80 18.13 6.39
N GLY A 53 11.36 16.97 5.98
CA GLY A 53 12.13 15.71 6.06
C GLY A 53 12.21 15.14 7.48
N GLU A 54 11.44 15.66 8.43
CA GLU A 54 11.48 15.27 9.83
C GLU A 54 10.09 14.82 10.31
N GLY A 55 10.07 13.87 11.25
CA GLY A 55 8.83 13.40 11.86
C GLY A 55 7.95 12.56 10.94
N ILE A 56 8.52 11.89 9.95
CA ILE A 56 7.83 10.94 9.08
C ILE A 56 7.39 9.76 9.93
N ASP A 57 6.08 9.59 10.10
CA ASP A 57 5.50 8.43 10.77
C ASP A 57 5.41 7.22 9.82
N TRP A 58 5.08 6.06 10.37
CA TRP A 58 4.99 4.81 9.61
C TRP A 58 3.99 4.92 8.44
N GLY A 59 2.79 5.44 8.69
CA GLY A 59 1.76 5.56 7.65
C GLY A 59 2.14 6.53 6.54
N THR A 60 2.89 7.57 6.85
CA THR A 60 3.43 8.51 5.86
C THR A 60 4.56 7.86 5.04
N GLY A 61 5.48 7.13 5.69
CA GLY A 61 6.56 6.41 5.01
C GLY A 61 6.02 5.32 4.08
N GLU A 62 5.02 4.57 4.53
CA GLU A 62 4.33 3.57 3.72
C GLU A 62 3.69 4.21 2.47
N ALA A 63 2.95 5.31 2.65
CA ALA A 63 2.30 5.99 1.54
C ALA A 63 3.31 6.59 0.54
N LEU A 64 4.45 7.11 0.99
CA LEU A 64 5.54 7.56 0.12
C LEU A 64 6.16 6.41 -0.68
N ALA A 65 6.34 5.23 -0.06
CA ALA A 65 6.84 4.05 -0.75
C ALA A 65 5.86 3.59 -1.84
N TYR A 66 4.55 3.58 -1.55
CA TYR A 66 3.54 3.30 -2.59
C TYR A 66 3.56 4.36 -3.69
N ALA A 67 3.62 5.64 -3.34
CA ALA A 67 3.66 6.73 -4.31
C ALA A 67 4.86 6.60 -5.26
N SER A 68 6.04 6.24 -4.76
CA SER A 68 7.22 6.05 -5.62
C SER A 68 7.05 4.90 -6.61
N LEU A 69 6.52 3.76 -6.16
CA LEU A 69 6.23 2.62 -7.04
C LEU A 69 5.18 2.95 -8.10
N LEU A 70 4.13 3.65 -7.71
CA LEU A 70 3.09 4.10 -8.63
C LEU A 70 3.63 5.07 -9.68
N ASN A 71 4.56 5.97 -9.28
CA ASN A 71 5.25 6.88 -10.18
C ASN A 71 6.15 6.15 -11.20
N GLU A 72 6.69 4.99 -10.83
CA GLU A 72 7.41 4.08 -11.71
C GLU A 72 6.48 3.21 -12.59
N GLY A 73 5.17 3.34 -12.43
CA GLY A 73 4.17 2.55 -13.16
C GLY A 73 3.94 1.15 -12.60
N VAL A 74 4.42 0.87 -11.38
CA VAL A 74 4.21 -0.40 -10.71
C VAL A 74 2.81 -0.44 -10.11
N HIS A 75 2.07 -1.51 -10.40
CA HIS A 75 0.77 -1.74 -9.77
C HIS A 75 0.94 -2.12 -8.30
N VAL A 76 0.24 -1.42 -7.41
CA VAL A 76 0.23 -1.69 -5.96
C VAL A 76 -1.16 -2.09 -5.53
N ARG A 77 -1.28 -3.28 -4.93
CA ARG A 77 -2.51 -3.81 -4.36
C ARG A 77 -2.35 -4.08 -2.88
N LEU A 78 -3.21 -3.48 -2.07
CA LEU A 78 -3.29 -3.71 -0.63
C LEU A 78 -4.69 -4.21 -0.26
N SER A 79 -4.77 -5.36 0.39
CA SER A 79 -6.03 -5.88 0.93
C SER A 79 -5.88 -6.31 2.39
N GLY A 80 -6.99 -6.40 3.07
CA GLY A 80 -7.10 -6.79 4.48
C GLY A 80 -8.29 -6.11 5.13
N GLN A 81 -8.55 -6.44 6.38
CA GLN A 81 -9.65 -5.83 7.13
C GLN A 81 -9.28 -4.41 7.54
N ASP A 82 -10.16 -3.45 7.28
CA ASP A 82 -9.98 -2.02 7.59
C ASP A 82 -8.72 -1.36 6.96
N VAL A 83 -8.12 -1.92 5.92
CA VAL A 83 -6.86 -1.44 5.35
C VAL A 83 -6.96 -0.06 4.70
N GLU A 84 -8.15 0.36 4.24
CA GLU A 84 -8.35 1.70 3.68
C GLU A 84 -8.05 2.80 4.71
N ARG A 85 -8.41 2.57 5.96
CA ARG A 85 -8.13 3.45 7.09
C ARG A 85 -6.84 3.05 7.81
N GLY A 86 -6.56 1.75 7.84
CA GLY A 86 -5.61 1.09 8.71
C GLY A 86 -6.21 0.80 10.09
N THR A 87 -5.96 -0.41 10.64
CA THR A 87 -6.50 -0.85 11.94
C THR A 87 -6.24 0.18 13.06
N PHE A 88 -5.07 0.79 13.05
CA PHE A 88 -4.66 1.78 14.04
C PHE A 88 -4.95 3.24 13.61
N THR A 89 -5.82 3.43 12.63
CA THR A 89 -6.17 4.77 12.12
C THR A 89 -4.95 5.54 11.57
N HIS A 90 -3.98 4.80 11.06
CA HIS A 90 -2.66 5.31 10.67
C HIS A 90 -2.53 5.58 9.17
N ARG A 91 -3.32 4.89 8.33
CA ARG A 91 -3.17 4.95 6.87
C ARG A 91 -4.04 6.02 6.22
N HIS A 92 -5.34 5.93 6.35
CA HIS A 92 -6.30 6.80 5.66
C HIS A 92 -5.98 6.96 4.16
N ALA A 93 -5.80 5.84 3.46
CA ALA A 93 -5.56 5.84 2.01
C ALA A 93 -6.79 6.33 1.22
N VAL A 94 -7.98 6.08 1.76
CA VAL A 94 -9.25 6.54 1.20
C VAL A 94 -9.91 7.55 2.13
N LEU A 95 -10.24 8.70 1.58
CA LEU A 95 -10.99 9.75 2.25
C LEU A 95 -12.47 9.67 1.85
N HIS A 96 -13.34 10.10 2.75
CA HIS A 96 -14.77 10.21 2.49
C HIS A 96 -15.22 11.65 2.70
N ASP A 97 -15.89 12.21 1.72
CA ASP A 97 -16.52 13.52 1.85
C ASP A 97 -17.69 13.42 2.85
N GLN A 98 -17.70 14.30 3.84
CA GLN A 98 -18.69 14.27 4.92
C GLN A 98 -20.05 14.83 4.49
N LYS A 99 -20.15 15.44 3.31
CA LYS A 99 -21.40 16.01 2.78
C LYS A 99 -22.00 15.13 1.69
N THR A 100 -21.16 14.63 0.77
CA THR A 100 -21.61 13.88 -0.40
C THR A 100 -21.46 12.36 -0.24
N GLY A 101 -20.57 11.90 0.65
CA GLY A 101 -20.19 10.49 0.77
C GLY A 101 -19.21 10.02 -0.30
N GLU A 102 -18.77 10.90 -1.19
CA GLU A 102 -17.78 10.56 -2.23
C GLU A 102 -16.48 10.05 -1.63
N ARG A 103 -15.86 9.13 -2.37
CA ARG A 103 -14.56 8.55 -2.01
C ARG A 103 -13.45 9.23 -2.81
N TRP A 104 -12.34 9.50 -2.16
CA TRP A 104 -11.14 10.04 -2.76
C TRP A 104 -9.91 9.25 -2.29
N CYS A 105 -9.10 8.81 -3.22
CA CYS A 105 -7.81 8.19 -2.96
C CYS A 105 -6.71 9.05 -3.58
N SER A 106 -5.88 9.68 -2.77
CA SER A 106 -4.85 10.58 -3.26
C SER A 106 -3.74 9.87 -4.04
N LEU A 107 -3.49 8.59 -3.76
CA LEU A 107 -2.53 7.76 -4.48
C LEU A 107 -2.97 7.41 -5.92
N ASP A 108 -4.23 7.60 -6.26
CA ASP A 108 -4.72 7.50 -7.64
C ASP A 108 -4.53 8.80 -8.44
N HIS A 109 -3.99 9.85 -7.81
CA HIS A 109 -3.94 11.21 -8.38
C HIS A 109 -2.59 11.89 -8.10
N LEU A 110 -1.47 11.17 -8.27
CA LEU A 110 -0.13 11.71 -8.07
C LEU A 110 0.30 12.64 -9.21
N HIS A 111 -0.20 12.38 -10.42
CA HIS A 111 -0.01 13.20 -11.61
C HIS A 111 -1.20 13.04 -12.57
N GLU A 112 -1.35 13.96 -13.53
CA GLU A 112 -2.52 14.02 -14.43
C GLU A 112 -2.70 12.79 -15.31
N ASP A 113 -1.58 12.23 -15.78
CA ASP A 113 -1.57 11.07 -16.70
C ASP A 113 -1.53 9.71 -15.99
N GLN A 114 -1.68 9.68 -14.67
CA GLN A 114 -1.62 8.43 -13.92
C GLN A 114 -2.78 7.49 -14.28
N PRO A 115 -2.49 6.23 -14.67
CA PRO A 115 -3.55 5.24 -14.87
C PRO A 115 -4.31 4.97 -13.57
N GLN A 116 -5.63 5.14 -13.60
CA GLN A 116 -6.54 5.00 -12.44
C GLN A 116 -6.58 3.58 -11.82
N SER A 117 -5.92 2.60 -12.45
CA SER A 117 -5.92 1.21 -12.00
C SER A 117 -4.65 0.79 -11.26
N LEU A 118 -3.66 1.68 -11.13
CA LEU A 118 -2.36 1.32 -10.55
C LEU A 118 -2.41 1.09 -9.04
N PHE A 119 -3.20 1.85 -8.30
CA PHE A 119 -3.39 1.63 -6.87
C PHE A 119 -4.74 0.98 -6.56
N LYS A 120 -4.71 -0.13 -5.85
CA LYS A 120 -5.91 -0.81 -5.37
C LYS A 120 -5.80 -1.07 -3.87
N VAL A 121 -6.61 -0.39 -3.09
CA VAL A 121 -6.78 -0.66 -1.67
C VAL A 121 -8.21 -1.13 -1.42
N SER A 122 -8.36 -2.25 -0.72
CA SER A 122 -9.66 -2.90 -0.54
C SER A 122 -9.82 -3.50 0.84
N ASN A 123 -10.83 -3.04 1.57
CA ASN A 123 -11.24 -3.72 2.78
C ASN A 123 -11.77 -5.12 2.43
N SER A 124 -11.12 -6.15 2.95
CA SER A 124 -11.47 -7.54 2.69
C SER A 124 -12.62 -8.03 3.54
N ALA A 125 -13.19 -9.15 3.14
CA ALA A 125 -14.05 -9.95 4.02
C ALA A 125 -13.26 -10.48 5.22
N LEU A 126 -13.99 -10.90 6.26
CA LEU A 126 -13.44 -11.52 7.47
C LEU A 126 -13.05 -12.98 7.15
N SER A 127 -11.89 -13.18 6.55
CA SER A 127 -11.32 -14.48 6.23
C SER A 127 -9.85 -14.35 5.87
N GLU A 128 -8.95 -14.66 6.79
CA GLU A 128 -7.51 -14.61 6.56
C GLU A 128 -7.11 -15.66 5.49
N TYR A 129 -7.64 -16.88 5.62
CA TYR A 129 -7.39 -17.98 4.69
C TYR A 129 -7.80 -17.62 3.25
N GLY A 130 -9.04 -17.18 3.07
CA GLY A 130 -9.57 -16.87 1.74
C GLY A 130 -8.89 -15.68 1.10
N VAL A 131 -8.62 -14.64 1.90
CA VAL A 131 -7.99 -13.42 1.39
C VAL A 131 -6.53 -13.64 1.03
N LEU A 132 -5.72 -14.29 1.89
CA LEU A 132 -4.33 -14.58 1.55
C LEU A 132 -4.24 -15.50 0.33
N GLY A 133 -5.10 -16.51 0.23
CA GLY A 133 -5.15 -17.40 -0.94
C GLY A 133 -5.48 -16.64 -2.23
N PHE A 134 -6.41 -15.70 -2.16
CA PHE A 134 -6.74 -14.84 -3.30
C PHE A 134 -5.56 -13.95 -3.69
N GLU A 135 -4.94 -13.26 -2.73
CA GLU A 135 -3.83 -12.35 -3.01
C GLU A 135 -2.60 -13.08 -3.54
N LEU A 136 -2.34 -14.30 -3.07
CA LEU A 136 -1.30 -15.16 -3.65
C LEU A 136 -1.59 -15.47 -5.13
N GLY A 137 -2.81 -15.90 -5.45
CA GLY A 137 -3.20 -16.13 -6.84
C GLY A 137 -3.10 -14.88 -7.71
N TYR A 138 -3.48 -13.73 -7.15
CA TYR A 138 -3.37 -12.43 -7.81
C TYR A 138 -1.90 -12.08 -8.13
N SER A 139 -0.99 -12.28 -7.18
CA SER A 139 0.44 -11.99 -7.36
C SER A 139 1.09 -12.90 -8.42
N MET A 140 0.64 -14.15 -8.52
CA MET A 140 1.13 -15.10 -9.54
C MET A 140 0.67 -14.72 -10.95
N GLU A 141 -0.50 -14.08 -11.09
CA GLU A 141 -1.02 -13.64 -12.40
C GLU A 141 -0.31 -12.37 -12.88
N ASN A 142 0.07 -11.48 -11.98
CA ASN A 142 0.85 -10.28 -12.30
C ASN A 142 2.07 -10.15 -11.37
N PRO A 143 3.18 -10.85 -11.68
CA PRO A 143 4.36 -10.88 -10.82
C PRO A 143 5.14 -9.54 -10.76
N ASN A 144 4.79 -8.57 -11.61
CA ASN A 144 5.38 -7.24 -11.59
C ASN A 144 4.60 -6.24 -10.72
N SER A 145 3.65 -6.74 -9.93
CA SER A 145 2.88 -5.94 -8.98
C SER A 145 3.41 -6.11 -7.57
N LEU A 146 3.30 -5.07 -6.75
CA LEU A 146 3.40 -5.21 -5.30
C LEU A 146 2.04 -5.60 -4.76
N VAL A 147 1.90 -6.82 -4.28
CA VAL A 147 0.66 -7.34 -3.69
C VAL A 147 0.86 -7.55 -2.19
N LEU A 148 0.02 -6.92 -1.39
CA LEU A 148 0.10 -6.94 0.07
C LEU A 148 -1.23 -7.42 0.66
N TRP A 149 -1.12 -8.36 1.58
CA TRP A 149 -2.20 -8.68 2.51
C TRP A 149 -1.80 -8.27 3.91
N GLU A 150 -2.65 -7.49 4.56
CA GLU A 150 -2.47 -7.07 5.95
C GLU A 150 -3.48 -7.79 6.84
N ALA A 151 -3.00 -8.63 7.75
CA ALA A 151 -3.83 -9.13 8.84
C ALA A 151 -4.25 -7.96 9.72
N GLN A 152 -5.50 -7.93 10.22
CA GLN A 152 -5.97 -6.84 11.08
C GLN A 152 -5.10 -6.70 12.34
N PHE A 153 -4.72 -7.86 12.92
CA PHE A 153 -3.66 -8.00 13.93
C PHE A 153 -2.82 -9.20 13.55
N GLY A 154 -1.51 -9.16 13.83
CA GLY A 154 -0.60 -10.27 13.56
C GLY A 154 -1.06 -11.62 14.16
N ASP A 155 -1.79 -11.57 15.27
CA ASP A 155 -2.40 -12.74 15.93
C ASP A 155 -3.35 -13.52 15.02
N PHE A 156 -3.96 -12.86 14.04
CA PHE A 156 -4.91 -13.50 13.12
C PHE A 156 -4.24 -14.12 11.89
N ALA A 157 -2.94 -13.94 11.69
CA ALA A 157 -2.21 -14.58 10.60
C ALA A 157 -2.27 -16.12 10.68
N ASN A 158 -2.44 -16.70 11.88
CA ASN A 158 -2.62 -18.14 12.08
C ASN A 158 -3.86 -18.69 11.35
N GLY A 159 -4.89 -17.90 11.11
CA GLY A 159 -6.06 -18.27 10.32
C GLY A 159 -5.74 -18.52 8.84
N ALA A 160 -4.60 -18.04 8.37
CA ALA A 160 -4.08 -18.26 7.01
C ALA A 160 -2.89 -19.23 6.96
N GLN A 161 -2.53 -19.88 8.06
CA GLN A 161 -1.31 -20.69 8.19
C GLN A 161 -1.18 -21.76 7.10
N ILE A 162 -2.27 -22.38 6.69
CA ILE A 162 -2.27 -23.40 5.63
C ILE A 162 -1.81 -22.80 4.30
N ILE A 163 -2.20 -21.56 4.00
CA ILE A 163 -1.78 -20.87 2.78
C ILE A 163 -0.27 -20.56 2.84
N PHE A 164 0.24 -20.13 3.99
CA PHE A 164 1.67 -19.95 4.17
C PHE A 164 2.44 -21.25 3.93
N ASP A 165 2.04 -22.33 4.59
CA ASP A 165 2.78 -23.60 4.59
C ASP A 165 2.69 -24.34 3.25
N GLN A 166 1.49 -24.39 2.64
CA GLN A 166 1.24 -25.25 1.49
C GLN A 166 1.40 -24.51 0.15
N PHE A 167 1.33 -23.20 0.13
CA PHE A 167 1.30 -22.43 -1.12
C PHE A 167 2.43 -21.41 -1.19
N LEU A 168 2.58 -20.53 -0.21
CA LEU A 168 3.63 -19.50 -0.24
C LEU A 168 5.03 -20.10 -0.08
N SER A 169 5.29 -20.81 0.99
CA SER A 169 6.63 -21.30 1.31
C SER A 169 7.09 -22.47 0.40
N SER A 170 6.16 -23.20 -0.19
CA SER A 170 6.44 -24.37 -1.03
C SER A 170 6.06 -24.20 -2.51
N GLY A 171 5.45 -23.09 -2.87
CA GLY A 171 4.88 -22.89 -4.20
C GLY A 171 5.90 -22.92 -5.32
N GLU A 172 7.07 -22.33 -5.14
CA GLU A 172 8.15 -22.34 -6.12
C GLU A 172 8.61 -23.76 -6.46
N ALA A 173 8.92 -24.55 -5.45
CA ALA A 173 9.39 -25.92 -5.65
C ALA A 173 8.29 -26.86 -6.19
N LYS A 174 7.02 -26.60 -5.81
CA LYS A 174 5.89 -27.48 -6.14
C LYS A 174 5.30 -27.19 -7.52
N TRP A 175 5.22 -25.93 -7.92
CA TRP A 175 4.57 -25.51 -9.17
C TRP A 175 5.50 -24.75 -10.11
N LEU A 176 6.75 -24.54 -9.74
CA LEU A 176 7.74 -23.75 -10.48
C LEU A 176 7.27 -22.33 -10.77
N ARG A 177 6.49 -21.76 -9.86
CA ARG A 177 5.98 -20.38 -9.93
C ARG A 177 6.43 -19.58 -8.73
N GLN A 178 6.81 -18.32 -9.00
CA GLN A 178 7.10 -17.28 -8.01
C GLN A 178 6.13 -16.13 -8.19
N SER A 179 5.93 -15.37 -7.12
CA SER A 179 5.21 -14.12 -7.11
C SER A 179 6.02 -13.03 -6.42
#